data_bba0979edce54b2fc30d37a681ca8301
#
_entry.id   bba0979edce54b2fc30d37a681ca8301
#
_cell.length_a   1.000
_cell.length_b   1.000
_cell.length_c   1.000
_cell.angle_alpha   90.00
_cell.angle_beta   90.00
_cell.angle_gamma   90.00
#
_symmetry.space_group_name_H-M   'P 1'
#
loop_
_entity.id
_entity.type
_entity.pdbx_description
1 polymer ?
#
loop_
_entity_poly.entity_id
_entity_poly.type
_entity_poly.pdbx_seq_one_letter_code
_entity_poly.pdbx_strand_id
1 'polypeptide(L)'
;MALYGNFGQTNYVATKAGLIGMTKTMARELGKKGVTVNAVAPGFILTDMVRKMPEEVLKSMEDKVPVKRLGKPEEIAAAYAFLASDDAAYINGTVISVDGGMTV
;
A
#
# COMPACT_ATOMS: atom_id res chain seq x y z
N MET A 1 -8.04 4.47 -18.62
CA MET A 1 -7.46 5.54 -19.45
C MET A 1 -6.04 5.18 -19.82
N ALA A 2 -5.74 5.24 -21.11
CA ALA A 2 -4.40 4.94 -21.59
C ALA A 2 -3.36 5.86 -20.94
N LEU A 3 -3.72 7.12 -20.76
CA LEU A 3 -2.84 8.09 -20.10
C LEU A 3 -2.49 7.67 -18.68
N TYR A 4 -3.46 7.13 -17.97
CA TYR A 4 -3.23 6.63 -16.61
C TYR A 4 -2.66 5.22 -16.61
N GLY A 5 -2.84 4.46 -17.69
CA GLY A 5 -2.25 3.14 -17.82
C GLY A 5 -0.74 3.19 -17.68
N ASN A 6 -0.08 3.97 -18.55
CA ASN A 6 1.37 4.07 -18.53
C ASN A 6 1.88 5.12 -17.55
N PHE A 7 1.24 6.29 -17.56
CA PHE A 7 1.67 7.41 -16.73
C PHE A 7 1.41 7.15 -15.26
N GLY A 8 0.24 6.60 -14.94
CA GLY A 8 -0.11 6.26 -13.57
C GLY A 8 0.78 5.18 -12.98
N GLN A 9 1.16 4.18 -13.78
CA GLN A 9 2.06 3.13 -13.35
C GLN A 9 3.46 3.66 -13.08
N THR A 10 3.97 4.54 -13.93
CA THR A 10 5.27 5.17 -13.76
C THR A 10 5.29 6.01 -12.49
N ASN A 11 4.25 6.82 -12.28
CA ASN A 11 4.13 7.63 -11.07
C ASN A 11 4.01 6.75 -9.81
N TYR A 12 3.26 5.66 -9.88
CA TYR A 12 3.11 4.74 -8.77
C TYR A 12 4.45 4.12 -8.39
N VAL A 13 5.22 3.66 -9.37
CA VAL A 13 6.55 3.07 -9.13
C VAL A 13 7.50 4.10 -8.52
N ALA A 14 7.51 5.32 -9.05
CA ALA A 14 8.35 6.39 -8.52
C ALA A 14 7.96 6.76 -7.09
N THR A 15 6.66 6.88 -6.83
CA THR A 15 6.14 7.19 -5.49
C THR A 15 6.48 6.09 -4.51
N LYS A 16 6.32 4.84 -4.90
CA LYS A 16 6.64 3.69 -4.04
C LYS A 16 8.13 3.63 -3.74
N ALA A 17 8.98 3.87 -4.74
CA ALA A 17 10.44 3.91 -4.54
C ALA A 17 10.84 5.03 -3.57
N GLY A 18 10.22 6.20 -3.71
CA GLY A 18 10.43 7.32 -2.79
C GLY A 18 9.99 7.00 -1.37
N LEU A 19 8.86 6.35 -1.23
CA LEU A 19 8.35 5.92 0.07
C LEU A 19 9.29 4.92 0.74
N ILE A 20 9.80 3.95 -0.01
CA ILE A 20 10.76 2.98 0.50
C ILE A 20 12.03 3.68 0.99
N GLY A 21 12.59 4.58 0.18
CA GLY A 21 13.80 5.31 0.54
C GLY A 21 13.61 6.17 1.77
N MET A 22 12.53 6.93 1.82
CA MET A 22 12.23 7.79 2.96
C MET A 22 12.00 6.99 4.24
N THR A 23 11.25 5.88 4.14
CA THR A 23 10.97 5.02 5.27
C THR A 23 12.26 4.45 5.85
N LYS A 24 13.17 3.97 5.01
CA LYS A 24 14.45 3.42 5.47
C LYS A 24 15.33 4.48 6.11
N THR A 25 15.38 5.67 5.54
CA THR A 25 16.18 6.78 6.09
C THR A 25 15.66 7.18 7.46
N MET A 26 14.34 7.38 7.58
CA MET A 26 13.74 7.75 8.86
C MET A 26 13.89 6.65 9.90
N ALA A 27 13.78 5.39 9.47
CA ALA A 27 13.95 4.25 10.37
C ALA A 27 15.36 4.22 10.99
N ARG A 28 16.37 4.53 10.19
CA ARG A 28 17.77 4.60 10.69
C ARG A 28 17.96 5.75 11.64
N GLU A 29 17.41 6.91 11.33
CA GLU A 29 17.59 8.11 12.15
C GLU A 29 16.85 8.00 13.47
N LEU A 30 15.64 7.49 13.47
CA LEU A 30 14.76 7.45 14.63
C LEU A 30 14.91 6.16 15.45
N GLY A 31 15.46 5.11 14.85
CA GLY A 31 15.67 3.85 15.55
C GLY A 31 16.54 3.99 16.78
N LYS A 32 17.52 4.88 16.72
CA LYS A 32 18.40 5.18 17.86
C LYS A 32 17.62 5.72 19.06
N LYS A 33 16.47 6.33 18.81
CA LYS A 33 15.62 6.92 19.84
C LYS A 33 14.49 5.99 20.28
N GLY A 34 14.53 4.72 19.84
CA GLY A 34 13.51 3.75 20.19
C GLY A 34 12.22 3.89 19.38
N VAL A 35 12.26 4.55 18.23
CA VAL A 35 11.10 4.74 17.37
C VAL A 35 11.28 3.90 16.12
N THR A 36 10.28 3.08 15.80
CA THR A 36 10.26 2.34 14.53
C THR A 36 9.44 3.11 13.49
N VAL A 37 9.90 3.04 12.25
CA VAL A 37 9.24 3.72 11.13
C VAL A 37 9.01 2.71 10.03
N ASN A 38 7.74 2.49 9.71
CA ASN A 38 7.32 1.57 8.66
C ASN A 38 6.25 2.24 7.81
N ALA A 39 5.98 1.69 6.65
CA ALA A 39 4.96 2.23 5.77
C ALA A 39 4.07 1.10 5.24
N VAL A 40 2.86 1.46 4.85
CA VAL A 40 1.91 0.57 4.20
C VAL A 40 1.64 1.11 2.81
N ALA A 41 1.79 0.25 1.80
CA ALA A 41 1.49 0.59 0.42
C ALA A 41 0.23 -0.18 -0.01
N PRO A 42 -0.95 0.47 -0.02
CA PRO A 42 -2.18 -0.18 -0.42
C PRO A 42 -2.29 -0.32 -1.93
N GLY A 43 -3.01 -1.34 -2.39
CA GLY A 43 -3.42 -1.46 -3.77
C GLY A 43 -4.79 -0.83 -4.00
N PHE A 44 -5.62 -1.50 -4.80
CA PHE A 44 -6.99 -1.04 -5.04
C PHE A 44 -7.88 -1.37 -3.83
N ILE A 45 -8.40 -0.33 -3.21
CA ILE A 45 -9.21 -0.45 -1.99
C ILE A 45 -10.63 0.02 -2.27
N LEU A 46 -11.61 -0.74 -1.82
CA LEU A 46 -13.03 -0.46 -2.02
C LEU A 46 -13.47 0.64 -1.05
N THR A 47 -13.20 1.88 -1.42
CA THR A 47 -13.67 3.06 -0.69
C THR A 47 -15.07 3.45 -1.17
N ASP A 48 -15.71 4.39 -0.47
CA ASP A 48 -17.03 4.89 -0.90
C ASP A 48 -16.98 5.49 -2.29
N MET A 49 -15.90 6.19 -2.62
CA MET A 49 -15.72 6.77 -3.96
C MET A 49 -15.61 5.68 -5.01
N VAL A 50 -14.84 4.63 -4.73
CA VAL A 50 -14.65 3.52 -5.66
C VAL A 50 -15.94 2.74 -5.85
N ARG A 51 -16.74 2.55 -4.79
CA ARG A 51 -18.04 1.85 -4.87
C ARG A 51 -18.99 2.50 -5.86
N LYS A 52 -18.86 3.80 -6.09
CA LYS A 52 -19.72 4.56 -7.00
C LYS A 52 -19.28 4.48 -8.47
N MET A 53 -18.17 3.85 -8.74
CA MET A 53 -17.67 3.68 -10.10
C MET A 53 -18.53 2.69 -10.88
N PRO A 54 -18.59 2.81 -12.23
CA PRO A 54 -19.30 1.84 -13.05
C PRO A 54 -18.82 0.42 -12.81
N GLU A 55 -19.72 -0.53 -12.87
CA GLU A 55 -19.42 -1.93 -12.62
C GLU A 55 -18.32 -2.47 -13.52
N GLU A 56 -18.27 -2.01 -14.76
CA GLU A 56 -17.23 -2.38 -15.72
C GLU A 56 -15.84 -1.96 -15.25
N VAL A 57 -15.74 -0.78 -14.66
CA VAL A 57 -14.48 -0.26 -14.11
C VAL A 57 -14.06 -1.06 -12.91
N LEU A 58 -15.00 -1.36 -12.00
CA LEU A 58 -14.72 -2.18 -10.82
C LEU A 58 -14.22 -3.56 -11.21
N LYS A 59 -14.86 -4.19 -12.19
CA LYS A 59 -14.45 -5.49 -12.67
C LYS A 59 -13.05 -5.46 -13.29
N SER A 60 -12.76 -4.41 -14.06
CA SER A 60 -11.44 -4.23 -14.64
C SER A 60 -10.36 -4.11 -13.56
N MET A 61 -10.67 -3.41 -12.47
CA MET A 61 -9.75 -3.29 -11.34
C MET A 61 -9.53 -4.65 -10.66
N GLU A 62 -10.62 -5.38 -10.41
CA GLU A 62 -10.54 -6.71 -9.80
C GLU A 62 -9.69 -7.67 -10.63
N ASP A 63 -9.82 -7.60 -11.95
CA ASP A 63 -9.08 -8.49 -12.85
C ASP A 63 -7.57 -8.26 -12.79
N LYS A 64 -7.14 -7.06 -12.42
CA LYS A 64 -5.72 -6.73 -12.28
C LYS A 64 -5.10 -7.24 -10.98
N VAL A 65 -5.93 -7.64 -10.03
CA VAL A 65 -5.48 -8.10 -8.73
C VAL A 65 -5.40 -9.64 -8.74
N PRO A 66 -4.25 -10.24 -8.42
CA PRO A 66 -4.14 -11.70 -8.39
C PRO A 66 -5.19 -12.40 -7.53
N VAL A 67 -5.59 -11.84 -6.38
CA VAL A 67 -6.63 -12.43 -5.53
C VAL A 67 -8.04 -12.10 -6.03
N LYS A 68 -8.16 -11.35 -7.14
CA LYS A 68 -9.42 -11.12 -7.86
C LYS A 68 -10.50 -10.41 -7.06
N ARG A 69 -10.10 -9.54 -6.16
CA ARG A 69 -11.01 -8.64 -5.45
C ARG A 69 -10.27 -7.38 -5.01
N LEU A 70 -11.03 -6.32 -4.75
CA LEU A 70 -10.47 -5.13 -4.13
C LEU A 70 -10.28 -5.37 -2.65
N GLY A 71 -9.32 -4.70 -2.07
CA GLY A 71 -9.12 -4.74 -0.63
C GLY A 71 -10.18 -3.95 0.11
N LYS A 72 -10.38 -4.28 1.37
CA LYS A 72 -11.29 -3.54 2.25
C LYS A 72 -10.50 -2.55 3.09
N PRO A 73 -11.06 -1.38 3.42
CA PRO A 73 -10.38 -0.43 4.30
C PRO A 73 -9.92 -1.06 5.61
N GLU A 74 -10.70 -2.00 6.15
CA GLU A 74 -10.35 -2.71 7.38
C GLU A 74 -9.07 -3.54 7.24
N GLU A 75 -8.79 -4.02 6.04
CA GLU A 75 -7.58 -4.80 5.78
C GLU A 75 -6.33 -3.91 5.81
N ILE A 76 -6.46 -2.67 5.36
CA ILE A 76 -5.38 -1.69 5.48
C ILE A 76 -5.20 -1.28 6.93
N ALA A 77 -6.30 -1.02 7.64
CA ALA A 77 -6.27 -0.67 9.05
C ALA A 77 -5.62 -1.77 9.89
N ALA A 78 -5.86 -3.04 9.56
CA ALA A 78 -5.26 -4.16 10.26
C ALA A 78 -3.73 -4.17 10.11
N ALA A 79 -3.21 -3.81 8.95
CA ALA A 79 -1.77 -3.71 8.73
C ALA A 79 -1.16 -2.60 9.60
N TYR A 80 -1.80 -1.45 9.66
CA TYR A 80 -1.36 -0.36 10.54
C TYR A 80 -1.41 -0.76 12.01
N ALA A 81 -2.50 -1.40 12.42
CA ALA A 81 -2.67 -1.84 13.81
C ALA A 81 -1.55 -2.82 14.22
N PHE A 82 -1.21 -3.75 13.34
CA PHE A 82 -0.12 -4.69 13.60
C PHE A 82 1.20 -3.95 13.76
N LEU A 83 1.53 -3.05 12.84
CA LEU A 83 2.79 -2.31 12.87
C LEU A 83 2.90 -1.41 14.09
N ALA A 84 1.78 -0.93 14.61
CA ALA A 84 1.75 -0.10 15.82
C ALA A 84 1.77 -0.93 17.11
N SER A 85 1.64 -2.24 17.02
CA SER A 85 1.56 -3.11 18.20
C SER A 85 2.95 -3.49 18.71
N ASP A 86 2.97 -3.99 19.94
CA ASP A 86 4.20 -4.51 20.56
C ASP A 86 4.73 -5.74 19.82
N ASP A 87 3.85 -6.46 19.12
CA ASP A 87 4.25 -7.62 18.32
C ASP A 87 5.15 -7.23 17.14
N ALA A 88 5.12 -5.98 16.74
CA ALA A 88 5.94 -5.46 15.64
C ALA A 88 7.18 -4.67 16.16
N ALA A 89 7.53 -4.83 17.41
CA ALA A 89 8.57 -3.99 18.04
C ALA A 89 9.96 -4.09 17.37
N TYR A 90 10.26 -5.19 16.73
CA TYR A 90 11.52 -5.38 16.02
C TYR A 90 11.44 -5.15 14.52
N ILE A 91 10.28 -4.71 14.02
CA ILE A 91 10.08 -4.37 12.62
C ILE A 91 10.35 -2.89 12.43
N ASN A 92 11.31 -2.57 11.59
CA ASN A 92 11.73 -1.19 11.36
C ASN A 92 12.25 -1.02 9.94
N GLY A 93 11.78 -0.02 9.24
CA GLY A 93 12.23 0.31 7.89
C GLY A 93 11.59 -0.51 6.78
N THR A 94 10.50 -1.20 7.06
CA THR A 94 9.79 -1.99 6.04
C THR A 94 8.65 -1.22 5.39
N VAL A 95 8.36 -1.59 4.15
CA VAL A 95 7.13 -1.16 3.47
C VAL A 95 6.33 -2.42 3.18
N ILE A 96 5.15 -2.51 3.78
CA ILE A 96 4.26 -3.65 3.60
C ILE A 96 3.28 -3.34 2.47
N SER A 97 3.30 -4.16 1.42
CA SER A 97 2.31 -4.06 0.35
C SER A 97 1.05 -4.80 0.75
N VAL A 98 -0.09 -4.10 0.73
CA VAL A 98 -1.40 -4.67 1.02
C VAL A 98 -2.26 -4.47 -0.22
N ASP A 99 -2.06 -5.33 -1.20
CA ASP A 99 -2.54 -5.09 -2.57
C ASP A 99 -3.03 -6.36 -3.26
N GLY A 100 -3.19 -7.45 -2.53
CA GLY A 100 -3.65 -8.70 -3.12
C GLY A 100 -2.68 -9.30 -4.13
N GLY A 101 -1.42 -8.89 -4.12
CA GLY A 101 -0.40 -9.37 -5.03
C GLY A 101 -0.23 -8.56 -6.31
N MET A 102 -0.91 -7.42 -6.40
CA MET A 102 -0.90 -6.61 -7.62
C MET A 102 0.51 -6.16 -8.05
N THR A 103 1.41 -5.98 -7.11
CA THR A 103 2.77 -5.52 -7.38
C THR A 103 3.82 -6.63 -7.40
N VAL A 104 3.37 -7.87 -7.38
CA VAL A 104 4.26 -9.02 -7.47
C VAL A 104 4.73 -9.25 -8.90
#